data_9d94d1ae121362d61e615b6d65f7b27e
#
_entry.id   9d94d1ae121362d61e615b6d65f7b27e
#
_cell.length_a   1.000
_cell.length_b   1.000
_cell.length_c   1.000
_cell.angle_alpha   90.00
_cell.angle_beta   90.00
_cell.angle_gamma   90.00
#
_symmetry.space_group_name_H-M   'P 1'
#
loop_
_entity.id
_entity.type
_entity.pdbx_description
1 polymer ?
#
loop_
_entity_poly.entity_id
_entity_poly.type
_entity_poly.pdbx_seq_one_letter_code
_entity_poly.pdbx_strand_id
1 'polypeptide(L)'
;MTTQPLQRGMSYAVWGVYNELANGQEALAWLGEKYPDIEARVYEYDGRYMVALCELPSRSACGRQVSAWKAERAAFKNVWVYTR
;
A
#
# COMPACT_ATOMS: atom_id res chain seq x y z
N MET A 1 -4.62 3.64 -15.93
CA MET A 1 -3.79 3.62 -14.71
C MET A 1 -2.65 2.65 -14.87
N THR A 2 -1.46 3.07 -14.45
CA THR A 2 -0.26 2.27 -14.60
C THR A 2 0.23 1.76 -13.24
N THR A 3 0.92 0.62 -13.26
CA THR A 3 1.58 0.12 -12.07
C THR A 3 2.92 0.82 -11.91
N GLN A 4 3.44 0.81 -10.68
CA GLN A 4 4.75 1.36 -10.37
C GLN A 4 5.71 0.22 -10.07
N PRO A 5 6.98 0.35 -10.42
CA PRO A 5 7.97 -0.64 -10.01
C PRO A 5 8.34 -0.45 -8.55
N LEU A 6 8.61 -1.56 -7.86
CA LEU A 6 9.13 -1.50 -6.50
C LEU A 6 10.57 -1.00 -6.54
N GLN A 7 10.94 -0.15 -5.59
CA GLN A 7 12.28 0.41 -5.53
C GLN A 7 13.08 -0.19 -4.37
N ARG A 8 14.34 -0.51 -4.64
CA ARG A 8 15.23 -1.06 -3.64
C ARG A 8 15.44 -0.09 -2.49
N GLY A 9 15.43 -0.61 -1.27
CA GLY A 9 15.64 0.20 -0.08
C GLY A 9 14.40 0.93 0.42
N MET A 10 13.30 0.83 -0.31
CA MET A 10 12.06 1.47 0.10
C MET A 10 11.19 0.50 0.89
N SER A 11 10.41 1.04 1.82
CA SER A 11 9.43 0.30 2.61
C SER A 11 8.04 0.73 2.22
N TYR A 12 7.12 -0.22 2.23
CA TYR A 12 5.75 -0.02 1.74
C TYR A 12 4.75 -0.46 2.80
N ALA A 13 3.71 0.34 2.98
CA ALA A 13 2.57 -0.05 3.82
C ALA A 13 1.57 -0.76 2.92
N VAL A 14 1.46 -2.08 3.04
CA VAL A 14 0.71 -2.90 2.11
C VAL A 14 -0.74 -3.04 2.55
N TRP A 15 -1.67 -2.64 1.69
CA TRP A 15 -3.10 -2.83 1.88
C TRP A 15 -3.52 -4.23 1.47
N GLY A 16 -3.04 -4.69 0.33
CA GLY A 16 -3.35 -6.02 -0.16
C GLY A 16 -2.56 -6.38 -1.41
N VAL A 17 -2.54 -7.67 -1.74
CA VAL A 17 -1.88 -8.20 -2.92
C VAL A 17 -2.92 -8.95 -3.75
N TYR A 18 -2.99 -8.66 -5.04
CA TYR A 18 -4.02 -9.18 -5.93
C TYR A 18 -3.39 -9.89 -7.13
N ASN A 19 -4.02 -10.95 -7.60
CA ASN A 19 -3.53 -11.68 -8.76
C ASN A 19 -3.86 -10.97 -10.07
N GLU A 20 -4.89 -10.13 -10.05
CA GLU A 20 -5.35 -9.42 -11.23
C GLU A 20 -5.25 -7.92 -11.05
N LEU A 21 -4.77 -7.23 -12.08
CA LEU A 21 -4.64 -5.78 -12.05
C LEU A 21 -5.98 -5.08 -11.79
N ALA A 22 -7.05 -5.58 -12.39
CA ALA A 22 -8.39 -5.00 -12.22
C ALA A 22 -8.80 -4.96 -10.75
N ASN A 23 -8.49 -6.00 -9.99
CA ASN A 23 -8.81 -6.04 -8.56
C ASN A 23 -7.98 -5.05 -7.76
N GLY A 24 -6.72 -4.89 -8.11
CA GLY A 24 -5.86 -3.87 -7.50
C GLY A 24 -6.36 -2.46 -7.77
N GLN A 25 -6.77 -2.20 -9.00
CA GLN A 25 -7.30 -0.89 -9.38
C GLN A 25 -8.62 -0.59 -8.69
N GLU A 26 -9.47 -1.60 -8.49
CA GLU A 26 -10.71 -1.46 -7.77
C GLU A 26 -10.46 -1.08 -6.31
N ALA A 27 -9.51 -1.76 -5.67
CA ALA A 27 -9.10 -1.42 -4.30
C ALA A 27 -8.56 0.00 -4.22
N LEU A 28 -7.77 0.40 -5.20
CA LEU A 28 -7.20 1.74 -5.26
C LEU A 28 -8.30 2.82 -5.36
N ALA A 29 -9.30 2.57 -6.20
CA ALA A 29 -10.42 3.48 -6.37
C ALA A 29 -11.23 3.61 -5.07
N TRP A 30 -11.47 2.48 -4.40
CA TRP A 30 -12.18 2.47 -3.11
C TRP A 30 -11.42 3.28 -2.06
N LEU A 31 -10.11 3.09 -1.99
CA LEU A 31 -9.27 3.85 -1.05
C LEU A 31 -9.29 5.34 -1.34
N GLY A 32 -9.29 5.72 -2.62
CA GLY A 32 -9.35 7.11 -3.02
C GLY A 32 -10.65 7.79 -2.61
N GLU A 33 -11.76 7.04 -2.60
CA GLU A 33 -13.04 7.57 -2.15
C GLU A 33 -13.13 7.70 -0.62
N LYS A 34 -12.65 6.68 0.09
CA LYS A 34 -12.76 6.62 1.55
C LYS A 34 -11.70 7.46 2.26
N TYR A 35 -10.50 7.50 1.70
CA TYR A 35 -9.36 8.15 2.33
C TYR A 35 -8.61 8.98 1.29
N PRO A 36 -9.20 10.10 0.85
CA PRO A 36 -8.64 10.89 -0.26
C PRO A 36 -7.28 11.54 0.05
N ASP A 37 -6.91 11.62 1.32
CA ASP A 37 -5.63 12.13 1.77
C ASP A 37 -4.49 11.12 1.69
N ILE A 38 -4.81 9.85 1.41
CA ILE A 38 -3.81 8.79 1.26
C ILE A 38 -3.56 8.55 -0.23
N GLU A 39 -2.31 8.71 -0.66
CA GLU A 39 -1.93 8.48 -2.04
C GLU A 39 -1.49 7.04 -2.26
N ALA A 40 -2.46 6.12 -2.28
CA ALA A 40 -2.18 4.72 -2.54
C ALA A 40 -1.80 4.52 -4.01
N ARG A 41 -0.99 3.49 -4.26
CA ARG A 41 -0.56 3.13 -5.62
C ARG A 41 -0.51 1.62 -5.78
N VAL A 42 -0.59 1.17 -7.03
CA VAL A 42 -0.44 -0.24 -7.37
C VAL A 42 1.00 -0.48 -7.84
N TYR A 43 1.64 -1.48 -7.25
CA TYR A 43 3.00 -1.87 -7.59
C TYR A 43 3.04 -3.29 -8.14
N GLU A 44 3.99 -3.56 -9.02
CA GLU A 44 4.23 -4.91 -9.49
C GLU A 44 5.03 -5.65 -8.41
N TYR A 45 4.52 -6.80 -8.00
CA TYR A 45 5.09 -7.56 -6.90
C TYR A 45 5.06 -9.04 -7.22
N ASP A 46 6.20 -9.59 -7.62
CA ASP A 46 6.37 -11.03 -7.85
C ASP A 46 5.26 -11.65 -8.72
N GLY A 47 4.99 -11.02 -9.85
CA GLY A 47 3.95 -11.49 -10.78
C GLY A 47 2.53 -11.16 -10.36
N ARG A 48 2.37 -10.40 -9.28
CA ARG A 48 1.08 -9.96 -8.77
C ARG A 48 1.05 -8.45 -8.63
N TYR A 49 -0.02 -7.93 -8.05
CA TYR A 49 -0.25 -6.50 -7.93
C TYR A 49 -0.48 -6.13 -6.48
N MET A 50 0.43 -5.34 -5.93
CA MET A 50 0.41 -4.92 -4.55
C MET A 50 -0.13 -3.49 -4.45
N VAL A 51 -1.19 -3.31 -3.67
CA VAL A 51 -1.69 -1.97 -3.37
C VAL A 51 -1.03 -1.50 -2.08
N ALA A 52 -0.27 -0.42 -2.17
CA ALA A 52 0.45 0.14 -1.04
C ALA A 52 -0.08 1.54 -0.72
N LEU A 53 -0.17 1.84 0.56
CA LEU A 53 -0.68 3.12 1.07
C LEU A 53 0.40 4.18 1.10
N CYS A 54 1.66 3.79 1.20
CA CYS A 54 2.79 4.71 1.15
C CYS A 54 4.08 4.00 0.74
N GLU A 55 5.04 4.79 0.31
CA GLU A 55 6.38 4.33 -0.03
C GLU A 55 7.35 5.26 0.71
N LEU A 56 8.14 4.72 1.62
CA LEU A 56 9.04 5.51 2.45
C LEU A 56 10.45 4.91 2.43
N PRO A 57 11.49 5.74 2.54
CA PRO A 57 12.87 5.25 2.48
C PRO A 57 13.34 4.58 3.77
N SER A 58 12.49 4.50 4.79
CA SER A 58 12.85 3.94 6.10
C SER A 58 11.77 2.96 6.56
N ARG A 59 12.21 1.75 6.93
CA ARG A 59 11.30 0.75 7.50
C ARG A 59 10.68 1.25 8.81
N SER A 60 11.47 1.94 9.64
CA SER A 60 11.00 2.51 10.89
C SER A 60 9.90 3.56 10.66
N ALA A 61 10.12 4.45 9.70
CA ALA A 61 9.13 5.48 9.38
C ALA A 61 7.84 4.86 8.85
N CYS A 62 7.96 3.84 7.99
CA CYS A 62 6.82 3.13 7.45
C CYS A 62 6.04 2.41 8.57
N GLY A 63 6.74 1.77 9.48
CA GLY A 63 6.14 1.09 10.64
C GLY A 63 5.38 2.05 11.54
N ARG A 64 5.94 3.23 11.79
CA ARG A 64 5.26 4.25 12.59
C ARG A 64 3.98 4.74 11.91
N GLN A 65 4.03 4.93 10.59
CA GLN A 65 2.86 5.35 9.83
C GLN A 65 1.76 4.28 9.87
N VAL A 66 2.14 3.01 9.70
CA VAL A 66 1.21 1.89 9.77
C VAL A 66 0.57 1.82 11.16
N SER A 67 1.37 1.97 12.21
CA SER A 67 0.85 1.95 13.59
C SER A 67 -0.16 3.07 13.83
N ALA A 68 0.12 4.27 13.32
CA ALA A 68 -0.79 5.40 13.44
C ALA A 68 -2.11 5.13 12.73
N TRP A 69 -2.05 4.61 11.51
CA TRP A 69 -3.27 4.28 10.76
C TRP A 69 -4.09 3.19 11.44
N LYS A 70 -3.43 2.15 11.97
CA LYS A 70 -4.12 1.07 12.68
C LYS A 70 -4.84 1.58 13.94
N ALA A 71 -4.22 2.52 14.64
CA ALA A 71 -4.82 3.11 15.83
C ALA A 71 -6.04 3.97 15.50
N GLU A 72 -6.01 4.63 14.34
CA GLU A 72 -7.10 5.52 13.93
C GLU A 72 -8.28 4.79 13.30
N ARG A 73 -8.02 3.70 12.56
CA ARG A 73 -9.04 3.09 11.70
C ARG A 73 -8.98 1.57 11.72
N ALA A 74 -10.10 0.97 12.09
CA ALA A 74 -10.21 -0.50 12.14
C ALA A 74 -9.97 -1.14 10.77
N ALA A 75 -10.27 -0.43 9.68
CA ALA A 75 -10.09 -0.94 8.32
C ALA A 75 -8.62 -1.25 8.01
N PHE A 76 -7.68 -0.64 8.74
CA PHE A 76 -6.25 -0.81 8.49
C PHE A 76 -5.59 -1.89 9.33
N LYS A 77 -6.35 -2.65 10.07
CA LYS A 77 -5.81 -3.64 11.00
C LYS A 77 -4.92 -4.70 10.35
N ASN A 78 -5.11 -4.98 9.08
CA ASN A 78 -4.34 -6.01 8.35
C ASN A 78 -3.20 -5.42 7.51
N VAL A 79 -2.99 -4.12 7.57
CA VAL A 79 -1.88 -3.48 6.83
C VAL A 79 -0.55 -3.93 7.43
N TRP A 80 0.40 -4.24 6.56
CA TRP A 80 1.71 -4.71 6.97
C TRP A 80 2.82 -3.97 6.22
N VAL A 81 4.04 -4.08 6.72
CA VAL A 81 5.20 -3.40 6.13
C VAL A 81 5.99 -4.40 5.28
N TYR A 82 6.25 -4.02 4.04
CA TYR A 82 7.13 -4.76 3.15
C TYR A 82 8.34 -3.88 2.80
N THR A 83 9.53 -4.43 2.91
CA THR A 83 10.77 -3.74 2.51
C THR A 83 11.40 -4.50 1.35
N ARG A 84 11.67 -3.77 0.27
CA ARG A 84 12.25 -4.35 -0.93
C ARG A 84 13.75 -4.64 -0.78
#